data_527aa23357024aaf61c652a0c36b1ca6
#
_entry.id   527aa23357024aaf61c652a0c36b1ca6
#
_cell.length_a   1.000
_cell.length_b   1.000
_cell.length_c   1.000
_cell.angle_alpha   90.00
_cell.angle_beta   90.00
_cell.angle_gamma   90.00
#
_symmetry.space_group_name_H-M   'P 1'
#
loop_
_entity.id
_entity.type
_entity.pdbx_description
1 polymer ?
#
loop_
_entity_poly.entity_id
_entity_poly.type
_entity_poly.pdbx_seq_one_letter_code
_entity_poly.pdbx_strand_id
1 'polypeptide(L)'
;MYPFLILGIKIRDGLWPFTIIIVAITVYANALWGVFQFDDYNVIVFNPSVHSLKAWWQDAGSGIRQLLKLTYTLNWLAGPNSFGFHVFNMVCHAVNSFLIYYLTKRLTYNAVIAFITALFFAVHPIQTESVTYISGRSSSLMAVFYLGSLLAYTRVERSSGWGGRWGLFSALLFLLAILTKEVSLTLPFALVLWELCVSEKPICFMDMLKRQAFHWLIFIASLSVFFLFTRYTRLILFSMNLRSLKSNLLSQLNGITSTVSHYLLLNRLNIDPDLPVISRWSLTVGIEFLFLCVIVAAGIFSLVRLIRKKSETSEVLPQNQKVIPQPEIYPVIFSFSVFWFIIQLIPTSTLIPRIDIINERHFYLAGWVIFLLFSSCIVYVFAKIINNMKCMWVTVIVLAMLAGGFTIARNHIYRNEIALWEDTVKKSPNKARGYNNLGYAYFLAGRYDDAIRAYKKALEINPNHTLARNNLEMAYKASKRR
;
A
#
# COMPACT_ATOMS: atom_id res chain seq x y z
N MET A 1 -14.25 3.06 31.43
CA MET A 1 -14.64 2.17 30.34
C MET A 1 -16.10 2.44 29.99
N TYR A 2 -16.38 3.33 29.03
CA TYR A 2 -17.77 3.64 28.66
C TYR A 2 -18.22 2.65 27.59
N PRO A 3 -19.33 1.92 27.79
CA PRO A 3 -19.90 1.09 26.76
C PRO A 3 -20.48 1.99 25.64
N PHE A 4 -19.91 1.94 24.46
CA PHE A 4 -20.42 2.71 23.33
C PHE A 4 -21.66 2.06 22.73
N LEU A 5 -22.73 2.85 22.61
CA LEU A 5 -23.97 2.52 21.94
C LEU A 5 -23.89 3.06 20.50
N ILE A 6 -23.73 2.18 19.51
CA ILE A 6 -23.98 2.51 18.11
C ILE A 6 -25.46 2.25 17.87
N LEU A 7 -26.24 3.30 17.57
CA LEU A 7 -27.70 3.21 17.34
C LEU A 7 -28.47 2.44 18.45
N GLY A 8 -28.02 2.54 19.71
CA GLY A 8 -28.66 1.81 20.81
C GLY A 8 -28.12 0.38 21.04
N ILE A 9 -27.24 -0.13 20.21
CA ILE A 9 -26.64 -1.47 20.34
C ILE A 9 -25.29 -1.36 21.04
N LYS A 10 -25.16 -2.05 22.17
CA LYS A 10 -23.92 -2.17 22.95
C LYS A 10 -22.99 -3.17 22.27
N ILE A 11 -22.19 -2.74 21.27
CA ILE A 11 -21.19 -3.60 20.65
C ILE A 11 -20.01 -3.74 21.62
N ARG A 12 -19.70 -4.97 22.03
CA ARG A 12 -18.49 -5.27 22.81
C ARG A 12 -17.27 -4.95 21.96
N ASP A 13 -16.29 -4.23 22.50
CA ASP A 13 -15.02 -3.87 21.81
C ASP A 13 -14.31 -5.06 21.18
N GLY A 14 -14.53 -6.27 21.70
CA GLY A 14 -14.00 -7.52 21.15
C GLY A 14 -14.59 -7.96 19.80
N LEU A 15 -15.75 -7.43 19.39
CA LEU A 15 -16.39 -7.77 18.11
C LEU A 15 -15.95 -6.85 16.97
N TRP A 16 -15.37 -5.70 17.23
CA TRP A 16 -14.97 -4.73 16.20
C TRP A 16 -13.99 -5.27 15.15
N PRO A 17 -12.93 -6.03 15.52
CA PRO A 17 -12.04 -6.64 14.53
C PRO A 17 -12.75 -7.60 13.58
N PHE A 18 -13.71 -8.38 14.07
CA PHE A 18 -14.51 -9.30 13.25
C PHE A 18 -15.44 -8.54 12.31
N THR A 19 -16.05 -7.44 12.78
CA THR A 19 -16.86 -6.55 11.92
C THR A 19 -16.03 -6.01 10.76
N ILE A 20 -14.79 -5.58 10.99
CA ILE A 20 -13.88 -5.09 9.95
C ILE A 20 -13.60 -6.17 8.91
N ILE A 21 -13.32 -7.42 9.35
CA ILE A 21 -13.09 -8.56 8.45
C ILE A 21 -14.32 -8.81 7.57
N ILE A 22 -15.51 -8.88 8.17
CA ILE A 22 -16.77 -9.13 7.44
C ILE A 22 -17.01 -8.02 6.42
N VAL A 23 -16.85 -6.75 6.81
CA VAL A 23 -17.03 -5.61 5.90
C VAL A 23 -16.01 -5.65 4.76
N ALA A 24 -14.73 -5.92 5.02
CA ALA A 24 -13.71 -6.06 3.99
C ALA A 24 -14.09 -7.16 2.98
N ILE A 25 -14.49 -8.34 3.45
CA ILE A 25 -14.90 -9.45 2.60
C ILE A 25 -16.15 -9.07 1.78
N THR A 26 -17.16 -8.45 2.40
CA THR A 26 -18.41 -8.07 1.73
C THR A 26 -18.16 -7.07 0.60
N VAL A 27 -17.35 -6.03 0.84
CA VAL A 27 -17.09 -4.97 -0.14
C VAL A 27 -16.26 -5.47 -1.33
N TYR A 28 -15.40 -6.47 -1.12
CA TYR A 28 -14.59 -7.07 -2.18
C TYR A 28 -15.17 -8.37 -2.75
N ALA A 29 -16.30 -8.88 -2.26
CA ALA A 29 -16.90 -10.13 -2.72
C ALA A 29 -17.16 -10.14 -4.23
N ASN A 30 -17.54 -9.01 -4.82
CA ASN A 30 -17.77 -8.91 -6.25
C ASN A 30 -16.51 -8.98 -7.11
N ALA A 31 -15.31 -8.84 -6.54
CA ALA A 31 -14.04 -9.04 -7.23
C ALA A 31 -13.75 -10.52 -7.57
N LEU A 32 -14.41 -11.47 -6.89
CA LEU A 32 -14.21 -12.91 -7.08
C LEU A 32 -14.48 -13.40 -8.51
N TRP A 33 -15.29 -12.66 -9.27
CA TRP A 33 -15.60 -12.96 -10.67
C TRP A 33 -14.75 -12.16 -11.66
N GLY A 34 -13.66 -11.53 -11.19
CA GLY A 34 -12.69 -10.86 -12.03
C GLY A 34 -11.87 -11.85 -12.86
N VAL A 35 -11.35 -11.38 -14.00
CA VAL A 35 -10.46 -12.16 -14.87
C VAL A 35 -8.99 -11.80 -14.61
N PHE A 36 -8.05 -12.62 -15.12
CA PHE A 36 -6.65 -12.21 -15.19
C PHE A 36 -6.51 -10.99 -16.09
N GLN A 37 -5.61 -10.07 -15.73
CA GLN A 37 -5.47 -8.79 -16.40
C GLN A 37 -4.01 -8.31 -16.41
N PHE A 38 -3.64 -7.58 -17.44
CA PHE A 38 -2.39 -6.83 -17.53
C PHE A 38 -1.14 -7.67 -17.19
N ASP A 39 -0.41 -7.33 -16.08
CA ASP A 39 0.78 -8.08 -15.68
C ASP A 39 0.48 -9.54 -15.27
N ASP A 40 -0.79 -9.87 -14.92
CA ASP A 40 -1.17 -11.23 -14.51
C ASP A 40 -0.82 -12.27 -15.59
N TYR A 41 -0.93 -11.88 -16.86
CA TYR A 41 -0.55 -12.75 -17.97
C TYR A 41 0.94 -13.08 -17.94
N ASN A 42 1.80 -12.08 -17.74
CA ASN A 42 3.25 -12.27 -17.76
C ASN A 42 3.80 -12.92 -16.49
N VAL A 43 3.17 -12.66 -15.33
CA VAL A 43 3.70 -13.14 -14.04
C VAL A 43 3.06 -14.45 -13.58
N ILE A 44 1.89 -14.82 -14.15
CA ILE A 44 1.12 -16.01 -13.76
C ILE A 44 0.80 -16.87 -14.97
N VAL A 45 -0.06 -16.39 -15.91
CA VAL A 45 -0.67 -17.22 -16.96
C VAL A 45 0.36 -17.76 -17.96
N PHE A 46 1.29 -16.93 -18.41
CA PHE A 46 2.36 -17.31 -19.35
C PHE A 46 3.69 -17.61 -18.67
N ASN A 47 3.72 -17.65 -17.34
CA ASN A 47 4.95 -17.90 -16.58
C ASN A 47 5.02 -19.36 -16.10
N PRO A 48 5.72 -20.25 -16.79
CA PRO A 48 5.80 -21.66 -16.43
C PRO A 48 6.45 -21.90 -15.06
N SER A 49 7.24 -20.93 -14.55
CA SER A 49 7.89 -21.07 -13.24
C SER A 49 6.90 -21.10 -12.06
N VAL A 50 5.64 -20.72 -12.27
CA VAL A 50 4.61 -20.76 -11.22
C VAL A 50 3.55 -21.85 -11.46
N HIS A 51 3.74 -22.73 -12.45
CA HIS A 51 2.74 -23.75 -12.79
C HIS A 51 2.97 -25.09 -12.05
N SER A 52 4.13 -25.27 -11.40
CA SER A 52 4.41 -26.45 -10.56
C SER A 52 5.39 -26.13 -9.45
N LEU A 53 5.37 -26.89 -8.35
CA LEU A 53 6.35 -26.77 -7.26
C LEU A 53 7.78 -27.05 -7.73
N LYS A 54 7.96 -27.98 -8.68
CA LYS A 54 9.27 -28.29 -9.28
C LYS A 54 9.81 -27.08 -10.04
N ALA A 55 9.01 -26.46 -10.90
CA ALA A 55 9.39 -25.29 -11.66
C ALA A 55 9.69 -24.08 -10.76
N TRP A 56 8.86 -23.86 -9.75
CA TRP A 56 9.11 -22.84 -8.72
C TRP A 56 10.44 -23.05 -8.00
N TRP A 57 10.74 -24.29 -7.58
CA TRP A 57 11.99 -24.61 -6.89
C TRP A 57 13.22 -24.38 -7.79
N GLN A 58 13.14 -24.75 -9.06
CA GLN A 58 14.21 -24.50 -10.05
C GLN A 58 14.45 -23.00 -10.27
N ASP A 59 13.39 -22.17 -10.23
CA ASP A 59 13.50 -20.72 -10.35
C ASP A 59 13.97 -20.04 -9.04
N ALA A 60 13.91 -20.74 -7.90
CA ALA A 60 14.18 -20.15 -6.58
C ALA A 60 15.59 -19.57 -6.44
N GLY A 61 16.59 -20.16 -7.10
CA GLY A 61 17.99 -19.69 -7.07
C GLY A 61 18.25 -18.47 -7.97
N SER A 62 17.40 -18.17 -8.94
CA SER A 62 17.61 -17.13 -9.96
C SER A 62 16.59 -15.99 -9.91
N GLY A 63 15.48 -16.19 -9.22
CA GLY A 63 14.35 -15.29 -9.22
C GLY A 63 14.28 -14.37 -7.99
N ILE A 64 13.48 -13.33 -8.13
CA ILE A 64 13.10 -12.42 -7.06
C ILE A 64 11.69 -12.76 -6.57
N ARG A 65 11.33 -12.35 -5.33
CA ARG A 65 9.97 -12.49 -4.74
C ARG A 65 9.49 -13.95 -4.68
N GLN A 66 10.34 -14.85 -4.20
CA GLN A 66 10.09 -16.28 -4.22
C GLN A 66 8.86 -16.70 -3.42
N LEU A 67 8.57 -16.03 -2.30
CA LEU A 67 7.38 -16.31 -1.52
C LEU A 67 6.09 -15.88 -2.26
N LEU A 68 6.14 -14.75 -2.95
CA LEU A 68 5.03 -14.32 -3.81
C LEU A 68 4.75 -15.36 -4.91
N LYS A 69 5.80 -15.81 -5.62
CA LYS A 69 5.69 -16.84 -6.67
C LYS A 69 5.15 -18.16 -6.09
N LEU A 70 5.59 -18.58 -4.90
CA LEU A 70 5.06 -19.75 -4.24
C LEU A 70 3.55 -19.65 -4.03
N THR A 71 3.04 -18.48 -3.60
CA THR A 71 1.58 -18.30 -3.44
C THR A 71 0.82 -18.37 -4.76
N TYR A 72 1.41 -17.92 -5.86
CA TYR A 72 0.84 -18.10 -7.20
C TYR A 72 0.85 -19.58 -7.61
N THR A 73 1.96 -20.29 -7.36
CA THR A 73 2.06 -21.73 -7.62
C THR A 73 1.00 -22.52 -6.87
N LEU A 74 0.82 -22.25 -5.59
CA LEU A 74 -0.21 -22.93 -4.78
C LEU A 74 -1.63 -22.65 -5.30
N ASN A 75 -1.92 -21.40 -5.67
CA ASN A 75 -3.20 -21.07 -6.30
C ASN A 75 -3.38 -21.76 -7.66
N TRP A 76 -2.35 -21.80 -8.51
CA TRP A 76 -2.40 -22.45 -9.82
C TRP A 76 -2.68 -23.95 -9.69
N LEU A 77 -2.03 -24.62 -8.75
CA LEU A 77 -2.25 -26.04 -8.46
C LEU A 77 -3.64 -26.34 -7.89
N ALA A 78 -4.21 -25.41 -7.13
CA ALA A 78 -5.59 -25.54 -6.64
C ALA A 78 -6.64 -25.30 -7.73
N GLY A 79 -6.26 -24.62 -8.83
CA GLY A 79 -7.10 -24.37 -9.99
C GLY A 79 -6.59 -23.17 -10.80
N PRO A 80 -6.35 -23.31 -12.11
CA PRO A 80 -5.77 -22.26 -12.95
C PRO A 80 -6.79 -21.18 -13.36
N ASN A 81 -7.81 -20.95 -12.55
CA ASN A 81 -8.78 -19.88 -12.74
C ASN A 81 -8.53 -18.74 -11.77
N SER A 82 -9.01 -17.53 -12.10
CA SER A 82 -8.77 -16.31 -11.32
C SER A 82 -9.43 -16.31 -9.93
N PHE A 83 -10.49 -17.10 -9.71
CA PHE A 83 -11.29 -17.09 -8.48
C PHE A 83 -10.43 -17.34 -7.22
N GLY A 84 -9.62 -18.41 -7.20
CA GLY A 84 -8.77 -18.74 -6.06
C GLY A 84 -7.73 -17.65 -5.77
N PHE A 85 -7.25 -16.95 -6.81
CA PHE A 85 -6.32 -15.84 -6.67
C PHE A 85 -6.98 -14.63 -6.04
N HIS A 86 -8.21 -14.31 -6.41
CA HIS A 86 -8.98 -13.22 -5.78
C HIS A 86 -9.32 -13.52 -4.32
N VAL A 87 -9.73 -14.76 -3.99
CA VAL A 87 -9.98 -15.20 -2.61
C VAL A 87 -8.74 -14.94 -1.75
N PHE A 88 -7.57 -15.36 -2.22
CA PHE A 88 -6.32 -15.17 -1.48
C PHE A 88 -6.01 -13.68 -1.23
N ASN A 89 -6.15 -12.83 -2.24
CA ASN A 89 -5.92 -11.40 -2.10
C ASN A 89 -6.92 -10.74 -1.13
N MET A 90 -8.18 -11.11 -1.20
CA MET A 90 -9.24 -10.64 -0.29
C MET A 90 -8.94 -11.03 1.17
N VAL A 91 -8.48 -12.26 1.40
CA VAL A 91 -8.07 -12.72 2.74
C VAL A 91 -6.87 -11.91 3.24
N CYS A 92 -5.85 -11.67 2.40
CA CYS A 92 -4.73 -10.80 2.77
C CYS A 92 -5.20 -9.40 3.18
N HIS A 93 -6.17 -8.82 2.46
CA HIS A 93 -6.69 -7.49 2.79
C HIS A 93 -7.49 -7.47 4.09
N ALA A 94 -8.32 -8.47 4.34
CA ALA A 94 -9.04 -8.62 5.60
C ALA A 94 -8.08 -8.77 6.80
N VAL A 95 -7.02 -9.58 6.65
CA VAL A 95 -5.96 -9.72 7.65
C VAL A 95 -5.22 -8.40 7.89
N ASN A 96 -4.89 -7.66 6.83
CA ASN A 96 -4.25 -6.35 6.97
C ASN A 96 -5.14 -5.35 7.71
N SER A 97 -6.43 -5.30 7.40
CA SER A 97 -7.39 -4.43 8.07
C SER A 97 -7.51 -4.77 9.57
N PHE A 98 -7.48 -6.06 9.90
CA PHE A 98 -7.42 -6.54 11.28
C PHE A 98 -6.12 -6.12 11.99
N LEU A 99 -4.96 -6.28 11.35
CA LEU A 99 -3.67 -5.88 11.91
C LEU A 99 -3.59 -4.37 12.13
N ILE A 100 -4.11 -3.58 11.20
CA ILE A 100 -4.20 -2.11 11.32
C ILE A 100 -5.05 -1.70 12.52
N TYR A 101 -6.18 -2.38 12.77
CA TYR A 101 -6.97 -2.13 13.98
C TYR A 101 -6.13 -2.28 15.25
N TYR A 102 -5.44 -3.41 15.40
CA TYR A 102 -4.65 -3.66 16.61
C TYR A 102 -3.45 -2.73 16.76
N LEU A 103 -2.74 -2.45 15.68
CA LEU A 103 -1.62 -1.51 15.68
C LEU A 103 -2.09 -0.09 15.98
N THR A 104 -3.18 0.36 15.36
CA THR A 104 -3.76 1.68 15.65
C THR A 104 -4.24 1.78 17.09
N LYS A 105 -4.88 0.73 17.63
CA LYS A 105 -5.31 0.68 19.03
C LYS A 105 -4.12 0.78 19.99
N ARG A 106 -2.98 0.15 19.66
CA ARG A 106 -1.75 0.24 20.44
C ARG A 106 -1.06 1.60 20.33
N LEU A 107 -1.08 2.20 19.14
CA LEU A 107 -0.49 3.52 18.91
C LEU A 107 -1.29 4.63 19.60
N THR A 108 -2.62 4.54 19.58
CA THR A 108 -3.52 5.62 20.02
C THR A 108 -4.16 5.38 21.39
N TYR A 109 -4.06 4.18 21.93
CA TYR A 109 -4.82 3.74 23.11
C TYR A 109 -6.33 4.01 23.00
N ASN A 110 -6.84 4.21 21.78
CA ASN A 110 -8.22 4.55 21.48
C ASN A 110 -8.83 3.57 20.48
N ALA A 111 -9.78 2.76 20.99
CA ALA A 111 -10.44 1.74 20.17
C ALA A 111 -11.36 2.34 19.08
N VAL A 112 -11.92 3.54 19.31
CA VAL A 112 -12.79 4.22 18.32
C VAL A 112 -11.97 4.69 17.13
N ILE A 113 -10.85 5.39 17.39
CA ILE A 113 -9.92 5.80 16.32
C ILE A 113 -9.44 4.57 15.56
N ALA A 114 -9.08 3.49 16.26
CA ALA A 114 -8.59 2.26 15.65
C ALA A 114 -9.63 1.61 14.75
N PHE A 115 -10.89 1.55 15.20
CA PHE A 115 -11.97 0.97 14.41
C PHE A 115 -12.25 1.79 13.15
N ILE A 116 -12.38 3.11 13.27
CA ILE A 116 -12.68 4.00 12.14
C ILE A 116 -11.52 3.94 11.12
N THR A 117 -10.26 3.96 11.59
CA THR A 117 -9.07 3.84 10.73
C THR A 117 -9.09 2.53 9.93
N ALA A 118 -9.30 1.41 10.60
CA ALA A 118 -9.31 0.09 9.97
C ALA A 118 -10.53 -0.10 9.06
N LEU A 119 -11.68 0.47 9.41
CA LEU A 119 -12.88 0.46 8.59
C LEU A 119 -12.65 1.22 7.26
N PHE A 120 -12.12 2.45 7.31
CA PHE A 120 -11.81 3.18 6.08
C PHE A 120 -10.73 2.50 5.25
N PHE A 121 -9.69 1.94 5.88
CA PHE A 121 -8.71 1.13 5.16
C PHE A 121 -9.35 -0.06 4.45
N ALA A 122 -10.30 -0.74 5.11
CA ALA A 122 -10.99 -1.92 4.59
C ALA A 122 -11.92 -1.62 3.40
N VAL A 123 -12.57 -0.43 3.37
CA VAL A 123 -13.61 -0.15 2.38
C VAL A 123 -13.19 0.83 1.29
N HIS A 124 -12.03 1.47 1.38
CA HIS A 124 -11.67 2.58 0.49
C HIS A 124 -11.21 2.10 -0.90
N PRO A 125 -11.72 2.68 -2.00
CA PRO A 125 -11.45 2.20 -3.37
C PRO A 125 -9.98 2.33 -3.82
N ILE A 126 -9.15 3.12 -3.15
CA ILE A 126 -7.72 3.22 -3.43
C ILE A 126 -6.98 1.89 -3.19
N GLN A 127 -7.55 0.99 -2.40
CA GLN A 127 -6.98 -0.32 -2.13
C GLN A 127 -7.25 -1.34 -3.25
N THR A 128 -8.15 -1.02 -4.19
CA THR A 128 -8.60 -1.94 -5.25
C THR A 128 -7.43 -2.46 -6.10
N GLU A 129 -6.44 -1.62 -6.44
CA GLU A 129 -5.27 -2.07 -7.19
C GLU A 129 -4.41 -3.09 -6.42
N SER A 130 -4.43 -3.08 -5.09
CA SER A 130 -3.69 -4.04 -4.25
C SER A 130 -4.49 -5.29 -3.91
N VAL A 131 -5.82 -5.28 -4.10
CA VAL A 131 -6.73 -6.35 -3.67
C VAL A 131 -7.38 -7.04 -4.86
N THR A 132 -8.05 -6.29 -5.74
CA THR A 132 -8.80 -6.82 -6.88
C THR A 132 -7.88 -7.18 -8.05
N TYR A 133 -6.85 -6.36 -8.35
CA TYR A 133 -5.85 -6.73 -9.31
C TYR A 133 -4.94 -7.84 -8.74
N ILE A 134 -4.88 -9.00 -9.42
CA ILE A 134 -4.23 -10.21 -8.86
C ILE A 134 -2.75 -9.98 -8.58
N SER A 135 -2.01 -9.36 -9.50
CA SER A 135 -0.59 -9.02 -9.32
C SER A 135 -0.34 -7.96 -8.25
N GLY A 136 -1.40 -7.24 -7.83
CA GLY A 136 -1.41 -6.36 -6.66
C GLY A 136 -1.15 -7.10 -5.35
N ARG A 137 -1.31 -8.44 -5.33
CA ARG A 137 -0.94 -9.35 -4.22
C ARG A 137 0.41 -9.03 -3.62
N SER A 138 1.38 -8.65 -4.45
CA SER A 138 2.71 -8.31 -3.97
C SER A 138 2.70 -7.24 -2.87
N SER A 139 1.75 -6.29 -2.90
CA SER A 139 1.60 -5.25 -1.88
C SER A 139 0.79 -5.74 -0.69
N SER A 140 -0.35 -6.40 -0.91
CA SER A 140 -1.22 -6.85 0.19
C SER A 140 -0.61 -8.00 0.99
N LEU A 141 0.07 -8.97 0.35
CA LEU A 141 0.75 -10.06 1.05
C LEU A 141 1.99 -9.58 1.82
N MET A 142 2.80 -8.71 1.21
CA MET A 142 3.93 -8.09 1.91
C MET A 142 3.45 -7.35 3.15
N ALA A 143 2.33 -6.62 3.06
CA ALA A 143 1.74 -5.91 4.18
C ALA A 143 1.30 -6.84 5.32
N VAL A 144 0.78 -8.04 5.05
CA VAL A 144 0.47 -9.04 6.09
C VAL A 144 1.69 -9.33 6.94
N PHE A 145 2.82 -9.62 6.30
CA PHE A 145 4.06 -9.96 7.01
C PHE A 145 4.69 -8.73 7.66
N TYR A 146 4.66 -7.58 7.01
CA TYR A 146 5.19 -6.33 7.52
C TYR A 146 4.45 -5.86 8.79
N LEU A 147 3.12 -5.77 8.72
CA LEU A 147 2.27 -5.38 9.85
C LEU A 147 2.28 -6.46 10.95
N GLY A 148 2.32 -7.73 10.55
CA GLY A 148 2.46 -8.85 11.48
C GLY A 148 3.79 -8.78 12.24
N SER A 149 4.90 -8.47 11.55
CA SER A 149 6.22 -8.24 12.17
C SER A 149 6.19 -7.08 13.15
N LEU A 150 5.62 -5.93 12.75
CA LEU A 150 5.46 -4.78 13.63
C LEU A 150 4.60 -5.14 14.86
N LEU A 151 3.47 -5.86 14.68
CA LEU A 151 2.62 -6.27 15.80
C LEU A 151 3.33 -7.25 16.74
N ALA A 152 4.08 -8.21 16.22
CA ALA A 152 4.90 -9.11 17.03
C ALA A 152 5.96 -8.34 17.81
N TYR A 153 6.64 -7.38 17.16
CA TYR A 153 7.63 -6.52 17.79
C TYR A 153 7.04 -5.71 18.95
N THR A 154 5.80 -5.30 18.89
CA THR A 154 5.14 -4.58 20.00
C THR A 154 5.04 -5.40 21.30
N ARG A 155 5.32 -6.72 21.25
CA ARG A 155 5.36 -7.62 22.41
C ARG A 155 6.78 -7.86 22.95
N VAL A 156 7.79 -7.27 22.33
CA VAL A 156 9.17 -7.37 22.80
C VAL A 156 9.32 -6.63 24.12
N GLU A 157 9.76 -7.33 25.15
CA GLU A 157 10.04 -6.74 26.46
C GLU A 157 11.32 -5.91 26.42
N ARG A 158 11.34 -4.79 27.12
CA ARG A 158 12.52 -3.91 27.19
C ARG A 158 13.74 -4.56 27.81
N SER A 159 13.53 -5.50 28.74
CA SER A 159 14.57 -6.26 29.41
C SER A 159 15.16 -7.37 28.55
N SER A 160 14.50 -7.76 27.45
CA SER A 160 14.98 -8.83 26.59
C SER A 160 16.13 -8.34 25.71
N GLY A 161 17.36 -8.78 26.04
CA GLY A 161 18.47 -8.67 25.10
C GLY A 161 18.10 -9.35 23.77
N TRP A 162 18.52 -8.80 22.63
CA TRP A 162 18.25 -9.35 21.28
C TRP A 162 16.77 -9.55 20.94
N GLY A 163 15.84 -8.92 21.70
CA GLY A 163 14.39 -8.97 21.45
C GLY A 163 13.65 -10.24 21.86
N GLY A 164 14.36 -11.26 22.39
CA GLY A 164 13.75 -12.51 22.84
C GLY A 164 12.94 -13.24 21.74
N ARG A 165 12.02 -14.15 22.18
CA ARG A 165 11.17 -14.94 21.25
C ARG A 165 10.31 -14.09 20.30
N TRP A 166 9.79 -12.96 20.79
CA TRP A 166 8.96 -12.07 19.98
C TRP A 166 9.78 -11.28 18.96
N GLY A 167 11.02 -10.90 19.32
CA GLY A 167 11.96 -10.28 18.37
C GLY A 167 12.34 -11.23 17.23
N LEU A 168 12.63 -12.50 17.57
CA LEU A 168 12.91 -13.52 16.55
C LEU A 168 11.70 -13.80 15.66
N PHE A 169 10.51 -13.93 16.23
CA PHE A 169 9.28 -14.13 15.43
C PHE A 169 8.99 -12.93 14.52
N SER A 170 9.17 -11.71 15.03
CA SER A 170 9.05 -10.48 14.25
C SER A 170 10.07 -10.47 13.09
N ALA A 171 11.32 -10.83 13.35
CA ALA A 171 12.36 -10.89 12.33
C ALA A 171 12.10 -11.97 11.27
N LEU A 172 11.51 -13.11 11.64
CA LEU A 172 11.06 -14.13 10.69
C LEU A 172 9.96 -13.58 9.76
N LEU A 173 8.97 -12.88 10.31
CA LEU A 173 7.94 -12.24 9.50
C LEU A 173 8.52 -11.15 8.59
N PHE A 174 9.54 -10.43 9.05
CA PHE A 174 10.27 -9.48 8.20
C PHE A 174 10.96 -10.16 7.02
N LEU A 175 11.62 -11.29 7.24
CA LEU A 175 12.21 -12.08 6.16
C LEU A 175 11.15 -12.52 5.14
N LEU A 176 9.99 -13.00 5.59
CA LEU A 176 8.88 -13.36 4.71
C LEU A 176 8.35 -12.14 3.91
N ALA A 177 8.34 -10.96 4.51
CA ALA A 177 7.98 -9.73 3.81
C ALA A 177 8.99 -9.41 2.69
N ILE A 178 10.29 -9.55 2.92
CA ILE A 178 11.35 -9.34 1.91
C ILE A 178 11.22 -10.34 0.77
N LEU A 179 10.98 -11.61 1.07
CA LEU A 179 10.75 -12.66 0.05
C LEU A 179 9.46 -12.45 -0.75
N THR A 180 8.58 -11.55 -0.29
CA THR A 180 7.37 -11.15 -1.01
C THR A 180 7.60 -9.90 -1.86
N LYS A 181 8.21 -8.85 -1.28
CA LYS A 181 8.46 -7.59 -2.00
C LYS A 181 9.55 -6.77 -1.29
N GLU A 182 10.53 -6.31 -2.06
CA GLU A 182 11.72 -5.59 -1.59
C GLU A 182 11.45 -4.28 -0.84
N VAL A 183 10.28 -3.66 -1.06
CA VAL A 183 9.85 -2.44 -0.35
C VAL A 183 9.82 -2.64 1.17
N SER A 184 9.63 -3.87 1.65
CA SER A 184 9.64 -4.21 3.07
C SER A 184 10.96 -3.95 3.79
N LEU A 185 12.07 -3.71 3.07
CA LEU A 185 13.35 -3.29 3.67
C LEU A 185 13.24 -2.01 4.52
N THR A 186 12.14 -1.27 4.41
CA THR A 186 11.86 -0.13 5.29
C THR A 186 11.49 -0.50 6.73
N LEU A 187 11.22 -1.78 7.04
CA LEU A 187 10.72 -2.20 8.35
C LEU A 187 11.61 -1.81 9.54
N PRO A 188 12.94 -1.97 9.52
CA PRO A 188 13.77 -1.56 10.66
C PRO A 188 13.59 -0.08 11.03
N PHE A 189 13.46 0.80 10.02
CA PHE A 189 13.20 2.22 10.24
C PHE A 189 11.80 2.47 10.81
N ALA A 190 10.81 1.70 10.37
CA ALA A 190 9.47 1.75 10.94
C ALA A 190 9.41 1.26 12.41
N LEU A 191 10.25 0.28 12.77
CA LEU A 191 10.40 -0.16 14.17
C LEU A 191 11.04 0.92 15.03
N VAL A 192 12.06 1.62 14.52
CA VAL A 192 12.64 2.79 15.19
C VAL A 192 11.57 3.86 15.41
N LEU A 193 10.83 4.22 14.37
CA LEU A 193 9.75 5.19 14.47
C LEU A 193 8.69 4.77 15.49
N TRP A 194 8.32 3.49 15.50
CA TRP A 194 7.37 2.94 16.46
C TRP A 194 7.85 3.12 17.89
N GLU A 195 9.09 2.74 18.19
CA GLU A 195 9.66 2.92 19.54
C GLU A 195 9.71 4.39 19.93
N LEU A 196 10.16 5.28 19.04
CA LEU A 196 10.22 6.72 19.29
C LEU A 196 8.85 7.30 19.64
N CYS A 197 7.79 6.84 18.97
CA CYS A 197 6.43 7.35 19.19
C CYS A 197 5.74 6.70 20.40
N VAL A 198 5.83 5.36 20.55
CA VAL A 198 4.99 4.61 21.50
C VAL A 198 5.66 4.39 22.85
N SER A 199 7.00 4.46 22.92
CA SER A 199 7.73 4.27 24.19
C SER A 199 7.30 5.31 25.25
N GLU A 200 6.95 4.83 26.44
CA GLU A 200 6.61 5.68 27.60
C GLU A 200 7.84 6.25 28.31
N LYS A 201 9.01 5.59 28.18
CA LYS A 201 10.27 5.95 28.84
C LYS A 201 11.28 6.46 27.83
N PRO A 202 12.28 7.26 28.25
CA PRO A 202 13.40 7.62 27.41
C PRO A 202 14.04 6.37 26.77
N ILE A 203 14.43 6.50 25.53
CA ILE A 203 15.01 5.39 24.76
C ILE A 203 16.51 5.50 24.80
N CYS A 204 17.18 4.49 25.35
CA CYS A 204 18.60 4.27 25.09
C CYS A 204 18.73 3.71 23.67
N PHE A 205 19.38 4.45 22.78
CA PHE A 205 19.55 4.07 21.37
C PHE A 205 20.24 2.69 21.21
N MET A 206 21.24 2.40 22.02
CA MET A 206 21.93 1.12 21.97
C MET A 206 21.04 -0.06 22.38
N ASP A 207 20.17 0.13 23.38
CA ASP A 207 19.24 -0.93 23.79
C ASP A 207 18.14 -1.14 22.74
N MET A 208 17.70 -0.09 22.07
CA MET A 208 16.79 -0.19 20.93
C MET A 208 17.44 -0.98 19.79
N LEU A 209 18.68 -0.67 19.41
CA LEU A 209 19.41 -1.42 18.38
C LEU A 209 19.61 -2.89 18.75
N LYS A 210 19.93 -3.19 20.02
CA LYS A 210 20.04 -4.58 20.50
C LYS A 210 18.70 -5.33 20.34
N ARG A 211 17.56 -4.72 20.73
CA ARG A 211 16.25 -5.34 20.55
C ARG A 211 15.91 -5.58 19.08
N GLN A 212 16.40 -4.75 18.17
CA GLN A 212 16.18 -4.83 16.72
C GLN A 212 17.31 -5.56 15.99
N ALA A 213 18.28 -6.15 16.67
CA ALA A 213 19.50 -6.68 16.07
C ALA A 213 19.23 -7.66 14.92
N PHE A 214 18.28 -8.59 15.07
CA PHE A 214 17.91 -9.52 14.00
C PHE A 214 17.34 -8.80 12.77
N HIS A 215 16.58 -7.72 12.95
CA HIS A 215 16.03 -6.95 11.83
C HIS A 215 17.13 -6.20 11.08
N TRP A 216 18.08 -5.58 11.80
CA TRP A 216 19.22 -4.92 11.19
C TRP A 216 20.15 -5.90 10.49
N LEU A 217 20.37 -7.09 11.08
CA LEU A 217 21.17 -8.15 10.46
C LEU A 217 20.53 -8.62 9.13
N ILE A 218 19.24 -8.91 9.14
CA ILE A 218 18.49 -9.30 7.92
C ILE A 218 18.52 -8.18 6.90
N PHE A 219 18.36 -6.92 7.31
CA PHE A 219 18.44 -5.75 6.43
C PHE A 219 19.78 -5.66 5.72
N ILE A 220 20.90 -5.73 6.47
CA ILE A 220 22.27 -5.66 5.93
C ILE A 220 22.52 -6.85 4.99
N ALA A 221 22.18 -8.07 5.43
CA ALA A 221 22.33 -9.26 4.60
C ALA A 221 21.52 -9.15 3.28
N SER A 222 20.29 -8.67 3.36
CA SER A 222 19.45 -8.47 2.16
C SER A 222 19.99 -7.42 1.20
N LEU A 223 20.53 -6.31 1.73
CA LEU A 223 21.21 -5.30 0.90
C LEU A 223 22.46 -5.88 0.24
N SER A 224 23.27 -6.66 0.98
CA SER A 224 24.45 -7.30 0.41
C SER A 224 24.08 -8.23 -0.74
N VAL A 225 23.06 -9.07 -0.56
CA VAL A 225 22.53 -9.94 -1.62
C VAL A 225 22.03 -9.10 -2.81
N PHE A 226 21.30 -8.02 -2.55
CA PHE A 226 20.78 -7.15 -3.61
C PHE A 226 21.89 -6.53 -4.48
N PHE A 227 22.99 -6.09 -3.88
CA PHE A 227 24.12 -5.51 -4.61
C PHE A 227 25.01 -6.56 -5.28
N LEU A 228 25.11 -7.77 -4.71
CA LEU A 228 25.89 -8.86 -5.31
C LEU A 228 25.21 -9.48 -6.54
N PHE A 229 23.89 -9.45 -6.61
CA PHE A 229 23.16 -9.98 -7.77
C PHE A 229 23.16 -9.00 -8.93
N THR A 230 23.90 -9.31 -9.98
CA THR A 230 24.06 -8.51 -11.22
C THR A 230 22.73 -8.15 -11.91
N ARG A 231 21.67 -8.92 -11.68
CA ARG A 231 20.34 -8.65 -12.22
C ARG A 231 19.74 -7.36 -11.65
N TYR A 232 19.89 -7.11 -10.35
CA TYR A 232 19.39 -5.88 -9.71
C TYR A 232 20.17 -4.66 -10.15
N THR A 233 21.50 -4.77 -10.21
CA THR A 233 22.34 -3.65 -10.69
C THR A 233 22.00 -3.26 -12.12
N ARG A 234 21.75 -4.23 -13.02
CA ARG A 234 21.29 -3.94 -14.40
C ARG A 234 19.93 -3.25 -14.43
N LEU A 235 18.98 -3.66 -13.59
CA LEU A 235 17.67 -3.02 -13.49
C LEU A 235 17.76 -1.57 -12.97
N ILE A 236 18.63 -1.32 -12.00
CA ILE A 236 18.89 0.04 -11.51
C ILE A 236 19.51 0.91 -12.61
N LEU A 237 20.54 0.42 -13.29
CA LEU A 237 21.19 1.14 -14.39
C LEU A 237 20.20 1.43 -15.52
N PHE A 238 19.37 0.47 -15.90
CA PHE A 238 18.30 0.70 -16.87
C PHE A 238 17.34 1.80 -16.40
N SER A 239 16.93 1.73 -15.13
CA SER A 239 16.02 2.71 -14.54
C SER A 239 16.60 4.12 -14.51
N MET A 240 17.88 4.27 -14.20
CA MET A 240 18.56 5.58 -14.19
C MET A 240 18.61 6.24 -15.57
N ASN A 241 18.52 5.45 -16.65
CA ASN A 241 18.46 5.97 -18.02
C ASN A 241 17.06 6.43 -18.46
N LEU A 242 15.99 6.11 -17.68
CA LEU A 242 14.62 6.50 -18.04
C LEU A 242 14.39 8.01 -18.00
N ARG A 243 14.97 8.69 -17.01
CA ARG A 243 14.89 10.16 -16.83
C ARG A 243 15.92 10.66 -15.83
N SER A 244 16.27 11.95 -15.93
CA SER A 244 17.22 12.56 -15.00
C SER A 244 16.69 12.55 -13.56
N LEU A 245 17.60 12.52 -12.57
CA LEU A 245 17.25 12.56 -11.16
C LEU A 245 16.35 13.75 -10.81
N LYS A 246 16.69 14.97 -11.32
CA LYS A 246 15.87 16.16 -11.13
C LYS A 246 14.45 15.97 -11.64
N SER A 247 14.30 15.50 -12.89
CA SER A 247 12.99 15.28 -13.49
C SER A 247 12.21 14.20 -12.74
N ASN A 248 12.89 13.16 -12.26
CA ASN A 248 12.26 12.13 -11.46
C ASN A 248 11.71 12.70 -10.14
N LEU A 249 12.50 13.44 -9.38
CA LEU A 249 12.09 14.01 -8.10
C LEU A 249 10.90 14.99 -8.24
N LEU A 250 10.95 15.89 -9.25
CA LEU A 250 9.84 16.81 -9.51
C LEU A 250 8.55 16.05 -9.91
N SER A 251 8.67 15.01 -10.75
CA SER A 251 7.53 14.19 -11.15
C SER A 251 6.97 13.37 -9.99
N GLN A 252 7.83 12.88 -9.09
CA GLN A 252 7.41 12.14 -7.90
C GLN A 252 6.65 13.04 -6.92
N LEU A 253 7.09 14.28 -6.72
CA LEU A 253 6.41 15.25 -5.86
C LEU A 253 4.96 15.47 -6.35
N ASN A 254 4.78 15.77 -7.63
CA ASN A 254 3.47 15.91 -8.23
C ASN A 254 2.64 14.60 -8.20
N GLY A 255 3.28 13.47 -8.45
CA GLY A 255 2.62 12.16 -8.38
C GLY A 255 2.11 11.82 -6.98
N ILE A 256 2.87 12.13 -5.92
CA ILE A 256 2.48 11.92 -4.53
C ILE A 256 1.28 12.80 -4.18
N THR A 257 1.33 14.10 -4.48
CA THR A 257 0.22 15.04 -4.20
C THR A 257 -1.04 14.67 -4.97
N SER A 258 -0.90 14.29 -6.24
CA SER A 258 -2.00 13.76 -7.06
C SER A 258 -2.62 12.52 -6.42
N THR A 259 -1.81 11.52 -6.02
CA THR A 259 -2.34 10.28 -5.45
C THR A 259 -2.96 10.51 -4.06
N VAL A 260 -2.39 11.40 -3.24
CA VAL A 260 -3.01 11.78 -1.95
C VAL A 260 -4.38 12.41 -2.19
N SER A 261 -4.56 13.19 -3.25
CA SER A 261 -5.89 13.74 -3.58
C SER A 261 -6.94 12.66 -3.88
N HIS A 262 -6.53 11.48 -4.33
CA HIS A 262 -7.43 10.36 -4.63
C HIS A 262 -8.05 9.73 -3.38
N TYR A 263 -7.56 10.01 -2.18
CA TYR A 263 -8.25 9.64 -0.94
C TYR A 263 -9.55 10.43 -0.73
N LEU A 264 -9.70 11.56 -1.40
CA LEU A 264 -10.93 12.37 -1.40
C LEU A 264 -11.67 12.29 -2.74
N LEU A 265 -10.93 12.22 -3.85
CA LEU A 265 -11.47 12.18 -5.22
C LEU A 265 -11.59 10.73 -5.71
N LEU A 266 -12.56 10.00 -5.17
CA LEU A 266 -12.71 8.54 -5.32
C LEU A 266 -12.93 8.06 -6.77
N ASN A 267 -13.32 8.93 -7.68
CA ASN A 267 -13.60 8.62 -9.09
C ASN A 267 -12.39 8.76 -10.03
N ARG A 268 -11.25 9.26 -9.53
CA ARG A 268 -10.03 9.49 -10.34
C ARG A 268 -9.04 8.32 -10.34
N LEU A 269 -9.36 7.26 -9.59
CA LEU A 269 -8.51 6.08 -9.48
C LEU A 269 -8.32 5.40 -10.85
N ASN A 270 -7.05 5.03 -11.18
CA ASN A 270 -6.68 4.50 -12.48
C ASN A 270 -5.51 3.50 -12.34
N ILE A 271 -5.58 2.38 -13.06
CA ILE A 271 -4.51 1.36 -13.05
C ILE A 271 -3.24 1.86 -13.76
N ASP A 272 -3.38 2.78 -14.71
CA ASP A 272 -2.29 3.31 -15.52
C ASP A 272 -2.41 4.84 -15.68
N PRO A 273 -2.13 5.62 -14.61
CA PRO A 273 -2.33 7.06 -14.60
C PRO A 273 -1.38 7.77 -15.59
N ASP A 274 -1.92 8.76 -16.29
CA ASP A 274 -1.18 9.63 -17.22
C ASP A 274 -0.64 10.85 -16.45
N LEU A 275 0.48 10.64 -15.75
CA LEU A 275 1.16 11.71 -15.03
C LEU A 275 2.28 12.30 -15.88
N PRO A 276 2.34 13.63 -16.04
CA PRO A 276 3.37 14.27 -16.83
C PRO A 276 4.76 14.12 -16.19
N VAL A 277 5.77 13.91 -17.05
CA VAL A 277 7.16 14.01 -16.64
C VAL A 277 7.54 15.47 -16.50
N ILE A 278 7.79 15.92 -15.26
CA ILE A 278 8.11 17.31 -14.96
C ILE A 278 9.63 17.50 -14.98
N SER A 279 10.14 18.35 -15.89
CA SER A 279 11.57 18.60 -16.07
C SER A 279 12.01 19.98 -15.52
N ARG A 280 11.09 20.89 -15.27
CA ARG A 280 11.35 22.26 -14.82
C ARG A 280 10.52 22.62 -13.60
N TRP A 281 11.05 23.49 -12.76
CA TRP A 281 10.29 24.09 -11.68
C TRP A 281 9.13 24.93 -12.22
N SER A 282 7.97 24.78 -11.63
CA SER A 282 6.78 25.61 -11.82
C SER A 282 6.30 26.13 -10.47
N LEU A 283 5.43 27.13 -10.48
CA LEU A 283 4.82 27.64 -9.24
C LEU A 283 4.07 26.51 -8.49
N THR A 284 3.35 25.66 -9.21
CA THR A 284 2.62 24.51 -8.62
C THR A 284 3.57 23.57 -7.89
N VAL A 285 4.65 23.15 -8.56
CA VAL A 285 5.66 22.24 -7.95
C VAL A 285 6.36 22.91 -6.78
N GLY A 286 6.60 24.23 -6.84
CA GLY A 286 7.14 24.99 -5.73
C GLY A 286 6.23 25.01 -4.51
N ILE A 287 4.92 25.17 -4.70
CA ILE A 287 3.90 25.11 -3.63
C ILE A 287 3.84 23.70 -3.04
N GLU A 288 3.80 22.66 -3.87
CA GLU A 288 3.81 21.26 -3.42
C GLU A 288 5.06 20.94 -2.58
N PHE A 289 6.22 21.39 -3.03
CA PHE A 289 7.48 21.22 -2.30
C PHE A 289 7.48 21.95 -0.95
N LEU A 290 7.05 23.22 -0.94
CA LEU A 290 6.96 24.02 0.29
C LEU A 290 5.98 23.37 1.29
N PHE A 291 4.83 22.92 0.82
CA PHE A 291 3.85 22.23 1.65
C PHE A 291 4.44 20.95 2.28
N LEU A 292 5.16 20.14 1.50
CA LEU A 292 5.85 18.96 2.03
C LEU A 292 6.90 19.33 3.07
N CYS A 293 7.72 20.37 2.81
CA CYS A 293 8.73 20.85 3.75
C CYS A 293 8.09 21.30 5.08
N VAL A 294 6.97 22.03 5.02
CA VAL A 294 6.24 22.47 6.23
C VAL A 294 5.72 21.28 7.03
N ILE A 295 5.12 20.28 6.36
CA ILE A 295 4.63 19.08 7.04
C ILE A 295 5.78 18.31 7.71
N VAL A 296 6.90 18.13 7.00
CA VAL A 296 8.07 17.44 7.54
C VAL A 296 8.68 18.21 8.72
N ALA A 297 8.84 19.54 8.60
CA ALA A 297 9.33 20.37 9.69
C ALA A 297 8.43 20.33 10.92
N ALA A 298 7.11 20.39 10.72
CA ALA A 298 6.12 20.23 11.80
C ALA A 298 6.19 18.83 12.43
N GLY A 299 6.39 17.79 11.62
CA GLY A 299 6.60 16.41 12.09
C GLY A 299 7.86 16.27 12.94
N ILE A 300 8.99 16.85 12.49
CA ILE A 300 10.25 16.89 13.25
C ILE A 300 10.05 17.62 14.57
N PHE A 301 9.47 18.83 14.53
CA PHE A 301 9.21 19.60 15.73
C PHE A 301 8.35 18.84 16.75
N SER A 302 7.27 18.23 16.27
CA SER A 302 6.39 17.41 17.10
C SER A 302 7.12 16.21 17.71
N LEU A 303 7.92 15.48 16.93
CA LEU A 303 8.70 14.33 17.39
C LEU A 303 9.76 14.73 18.43
N VAL A 304 10.51 15.81 18.18
CA VAL A 304 11.51 16.33 19.13
C VAL A 304 10.86 16.74 20.44
N ARG A 305 9.71 17.43 20.39
CA ARG A 305 8.94 17.80 21.59
C ARG A 305 8.49 16.56 22.39
N LEU A 306 8.02 15.51 21.70
CA LEU A 306 7.65 14.26 22.36
C LEU A 306 8.83 13.60 23.05
N ILE A 307 10.00 13.53 22.40
CA ILE A 307 11.21 12.93 22.96
C ILE A 307 11.69 13.71 24.19
N ARG A 308 11.76 15.05 24.12
CA ARG A 308 12.16 15.92 25.23
C ARG A 308 11.24 15.75 26.42
N LYS A 309 9.93 15.77 26.21
CA LYS A 309 8.95 15.62 27.31
C LYS A 309 9.05 14.27 28.00
N LYS A 310 9.32 13.18 27.26
CA LYS A 310 9.58 11.85 27.84
C LYS A 310 10.82 11.86 28.75
N SER A 311 11.87 12.60 28.39
CA SER A 311 13.06 12.78 29.21
C SER A 311 12.76 13.52 30.52
N GLU A 312 12.05 14.65 30.44
CA GLU A 312 11.68 15.47 31.59
C GLU A 312 10.74 14.73 32.57
N THR A 313 9.77 14.00 32.05
CA THR A 313 8.80 13.25 32.88
C THR A 313 9.43 12.08 33.61
N SER A 314 10.52 11.50 33.09
CA SER A 314 11.22 10.38 33.75
C SER A 314 12.02 10.81 34.99
N GLU A 315 12.35 12.10 35.10
CA GLU A 315 13.07 12.64 36.26
C GLU A 315 12.13 12.98 37.43
N VAL A 316 10.83 13.15 37.20
CA VAL A 316 9.87 13.75 38.16
C VAL A 316 8.84 12.78 38.70
N LEU A 317 8.53 11.64 38.10
CA LEU A 317 7.39 10.80 38.50
C LEU A 317 7.76 9.48 39.18
N PRO A 318 7.07 9.10 40.31
CA PRO A 318 7.18 7.77 40.89
C PRO A 318 6.59 6.70 39.94
N GLN A 319 7.15 5.49 40.05
CA GLN A 319 6.99 4.35 39.10
C GLN A 319 5.56 3.83 38.84
N ASN A 320 4.49 4.41 39.41
CA ASN A 320 3.15 3.81 39.46
C ASN A 320 2.06 4.48 38.61
N GLN A 321 2.32 5.57 37.89
CA GLN A 321 1.30 6.17 37.01
C GLN A 321 1.55 5.85 35.53
N LYS A 322 0.76 4.92 34.98
CA LYS A 322 0.89 4.33 33.63
C LYS A 322 0.07 4.98 32.53
N VAL A 323 -0.37 6.23 32.63
CA VAL A 323 -1.26 6.82 31.62
C VAL A 323 -0.63 8.05 30.99
N ILE A 324 -0.34 7.99 29.69
CA ILE A 324 -0.03 9.20 28.90
C ILE A 324 -1.29 10.08 28.90
N PRO A 325 -1.21 11.34 29.31
CA PRO A 325 -2.36 12.25 29.26
C PRO A 325 -2.92 12.37 27.83
N GLN A 326 -4.23 12.27 27.69
CA GLN A 326 -4.96 12.30 26.39
C GLN A 326 -4.55 13.46 25.43
N PRO A 327 -4.16 14.67 25.90
CA PRO A 327 -3.74 15.75 25.00
C PRO A 327 -2.49 15.45 24.19
N GLU A 328 -1.70 14.45 24.56
CA GLU A 328 -0.43 14.10 23.88
C GLU A 328 -0.57 13.06 22.78
N ILE A 329 -1.75 12.51 22.61
CA ILE A 329 -2.00 11.49 21.58
C ILE A 329 -1.90 12.08 20.16
N TYR A 330 -2.36 13.31 19.95
CA TYR A 330 -2.36 13.94 18.63
C TYR A 330 -0.95 14.24 18.08
N PRO A 331 0.01 14.77 18.88
CA PRO A 331 1.40 14.87 18.46
C PRO A 331 2.02 13.52 18.09
N VAL A 332 1.72 12.44 18.84
CA VAL A 332 2.17 11.08 18.53
C VAL A 332 1.61 10.64 17.17
N ILE A 333 0.29 10.75 16.97
CA ILE A 333 -0.38 10.41 15.73
C ILE A 333 0.21 11.19 14.55
N PHE A 334 0.38 12.51 14.72
CA PHE A 334 0.91 13.36 13.64
C PHE A 334 2.34 13.00 13.27
N SER A 335 3.26 12.93 14.23
CA SER A 335 4.65 12.57 13.99
C SER A 335 4.78 11.18 13.37
N PHE A 336 4.07 10.19 13.95
CA PHE A 336 4.05 8.83 13.40
C PHE A 336 3.55 8.83 11.95
N SER A 337 2.47 9.56 11.66
CA SER A 337 1.88 9.59 10.32
C SER A 337 2.82 10.20 9.28
N VAL A 338 3.46 11.31 9.59
CA VAL A 338 4.39 11.96 8.66
C VAL A 338 5.56 11.04 8.32
N PHE A 339 6.23 10.49 9.33
CA PHE A 339 7.42 9.67 9.10
C PHE A 339 7.09 8.28 8.55
N TRP A 340 5.99 7.66 8.98
CA TRP A 340 5.51 6.42 8.38
C TRP A 340 5.27 6.59 6.89
N PHE A 341 4.54 7.63 6.49
CA PHE A 341 4.24 7.91 5.10
C PHE A 341 5.52 8.03 4.26
N ILE A 342 6.49 8.79 4.74
CA ILE A 342 7.79 8.97 4.08
C ILE A 342 8.53 7.64 3.97
N ILE A 343 8.68 6.90 5.09
CA ILE A 343 9.38 5.61 5.13
C ILE A 343 8.79 4.63 4.12
N GLN A 344 7.46 4.55 3.99
CA GLN A 344 6.82 3.63 3.06
C GLN A 344 7.00 4.02 1.59
N LEU A 345 7.16 5.29 1.28
CA LEU A 345 7.31 5.77 -0.10
C LEU A 345 8.77 5.83 -0.57
N ILE A 346 9.76 5.89 0.34
CA ILE A 346 11.19 5.98 -0.03
C ILE A 346 11.58 4.96 -1.12
N PRO A 347 11.26 3.66 -1.06
CA PRO A 347 11.75 2.71 -2.06
C PRO A 347 11.11 2.83 -3.44
N THR A 348 9.93 3.47 -3.53
CA THR A 348 9.13 3.51 -4.76
C THR A 348 9.06 4.88 -5.39
N SER A 349 9.33 5.94 -4.63
CA SER A 349 8.99 7.30 -5.03
C SER A 349 10.13 8.31 -4.81
N THR A 350 11.40 7.91 -4.96
CA THR A 350 12.53 8.83 -4.70
C THR A 350 13.59 8.86 -5.79
N LEU A 351 14.72 8.15 -5.58
CA LEU A 351 15.94 8.34 -6.36
C LEU A 351 15.98 7.52 -7.66
N ILE A 352 15.41 6.32 -7.64
CA ILE A 352 15.47 5.40 -8.78
C ILE A 352 14.22 5.62 -9.64
N PRO A 353 14.37 6.14 -10.88
CA PRO A 353 13.24 6.30 -11.78
C PRO A 353 12.59 4.95 -12.10
N ARG A 354 11.26 4.93 -12.15
CA ARG A 354 10.48 3.75 -12.58
C ARG A 354 9.77 4.09 -13.88
N ILE A 355 9.38 3.08 -14.66
CA ILE A 355 8.61 3.30 -15.90
C ILE A 355 7.39 4.16 -15.59
N ASP A 356 6.60 3.75 -14.62
CA ASP A 356 5.49 4.55 -14.10
C ASP A 356 5.98 5.47 -13.00
N ILE A 357 5.57 6.73 -13.03
CA ILE A 357 5.91 7.72 -12.01
C ILE A 357 5.38 7.24 -10.67
N ILE A 358 4.12 6.81 -10.64
CA ILE A 358 3.45 6.35 -9.43
C ILE A 358 2.35 5.33 -9.78
N ASN A 359 2.05 4.43 -8.84
CA ASN A 359 0.92 3.50 -8.91
C ASN A 359 0.18 3.50 -7.55
N GLU A 360 -1.13 3.36 -7.55
CA GLU A 360 -1.96 3.38 -6.33
C GLU A 360 -1.53 2.30 -5.33
N ARG A 361 -1.13 1.12 -5.81
CA ARG A 361 -0.63 0.00 -4.97
C ARG A 361 0.62 0.33 -4.14
N HIS A 362 1.36 1.40 -4.48
CA HIS A 362 2.49 1.86 -3.65
C HIS A 362 2.02 2.52 -2.35
N PHE A 363 0.79 3.03 -2.34
CA PHE A 363 0.17 3.68 -1.19
C PHE A 363 -0.54 2.71 -0.25
N TYR A 364 -0.54 1.41 -0.52
CA TYR A 364 -1.27 0.45 0.29
C TYR A 364 -0.91 0.52 1.78
N LEU A 365 0.38 0.43 2.14
CA LEU A 365 0.84 0.61 3.52
C LEU A 365 0.95 2.08 3.94
N ALA A 366 1.37 2.96 3.04
CA ALA A 366 1.46 4.39 3.32
C ALA A 366 0.09 4.98 3.66
N GLY A 367 -0.98 4.47 3.06
CA GLY A 367 -2.35 4.92 3.27
C GLY A 367 -2.91 4.69 4.67
N TRP A 368 -2.38 3.75 5.44
CA TRP A 368 -2.81 3.54 6.83
C TRP A 368 -2.85 4.84 7.61
N VAL A 369 -1.78 5.64 7.54
CA VAL A 369 -1.67 6.87 8.34
C VAL A 369 -2.54 8.02 7.82
N ILE A 370 -2.93 8.01 6.54
CA ILE A 370 -3.91 8.96 6.01
C ILE A 370 -5.27 8.68 6.66
N PHE A 371 -5.69 7.40 6.71
CA PHE A 371 -6.92 7.02 7.41
C PHE A 371 -6.82 7.26 8.92
N LEU A 372 -5.64 7.10 9.53
CA LEU A 372 -5.41 7.41 10.94
C LEU A 372 -5.60 8.89 11.23
N LEU A 373 -5.03 9.79 10.44
CA LEU A 373 -5.19 11.24 10.57
C LEU A 373 -6.66 11.64 10.38
N PHE A 374 -7.30 11.12 9.35
CA PHE A 374 -8.70 11.37 9.04
C PHE A 374 -9.63 10.93 10.19
N SER A 375 -9.45 9.72 10.70
CA SER A 375 -10.21 9.15 11.81
C SER A 375 -10.01 9.95 13.11
N SER A 376 -8.77 10.37 13.36
CA SER A 376 -8.43 11.16 14.54
C SER A 376 -9.07 12.55 14.48
N CYS A 377 -9.08 13.16 13.28
CA CYS A 377 -9.77 14.43 13.04
C CYS A 377 -11.28 14.30 13.27
N ILE A 378 -11.93 13.28 12.72
CA ILE A 378 -13.38 13.02 12.95
C ILE A 378 -13.65 12.89 14.46
N VAL A 379 -12.91 12.03 15.15
CA VAL A 379 -13.13 11.82 16.59
C VAL A 379 -12.91 13.12 17.38
N TYR A 380 -11.88 13.90 17.06
CA TYR A 380 -11.61 15.18 17.70
C TYR A 380 -12.76 16.18 17.48
N VAL A 381 -13.18 16.39 16.24
CA VAL A 381 -14.24 17.34 15.88
C VAL A 381 -15.55 16.98 16.59
N PHE A 382 -15.97 15.72 16.50
CA PHE A 382 -17.25 15.32 17.10
C PHE A 382 -17.22 15.19 18.61
N ALA A 383 -16.06 14.88 19.21
CA ALA A 383 -15.94 14.78 20.67
C ALA A 383 -15.71 16.14 21.36
N LYS A 384 -15.03 17.10 20.70
CA LYS A 384 -14.59 18.35 21.34
C LYS A 384 -15.28 19.60 20.78
N ILE A 385 -15.69 19.61 19.50
CA ILE A 385 -16.28 20.77 18.85
C ILE A 385 -17.81 20.61 18.81
N ILE A 386 -18.30 19.52 18.20
CA ILE A 386 -19.74 19.29 18.00
C ILE A 386 -20.39 18.72 19.30
N ASN A 387 -19.58 18.00 20.09
CA ASN A 387 -20.02 17.30 21.31
C ASN A 387 -21.21 16.34 21.08
N ASN A 388 -21.19 15.63 19.92
CA ASN A 388 -22.25 14.70 19.56
C ASN A 388 -21.69 13.42 18.92
N MET A 389 -21.52 12.39 19.75
CA MET A 389 -20.97 11.09 19.30
C MET A 389 -21.94 10.30 18.42
N LYS A 390 -23.27 10.54 18.51
CA LYS A 390 -24.24 9.88 17.63
C LYS A 390 -24.07 10.38 16.20
N CYS A 391 -23.97 11.71 16.02
CA CYS A 391 -23.69 12.30 14.71
C CYS A 391 -22.36 11.81 14.14
N MET A 392 -21.33 11.62 14.98
CA MET A 392 -20.07 11.04 14.53
C MET A 392 -20.27 9.66 13.89
N TRP A 393 -21.00 8.77 14.57
CA TRP A 393 -21.24 7.42 14.04
C TRP A 393 -22.06 7.43 12.75
N VAL A 394 -23.07 8.28 12.66
CA VAL A 394 -23.85 8.47 11.42
C VAL A 394 -22.92 8.92 10.29
N THR A 395 -22.08 9.92 10.53
CA THR A 395 -21.09 10.41 9.54
C THR A 395 -20.14 9.32 9.12
N VAL A 396 -19.57 8.56 10.06
CA VAL A 396 -18.64 7.45 9.76
C VAL A 396 -19.32 6.37 8.91
N ILE A 397 -20.55 5.98 9.25
CA ILE A 397 -21.31 4.97 8.51
C ILE A 397 -21.59 5.46 7.08
N VAL A 398 -22.08 6.70 6.93
CA VAL A 398 -22.37 7.28 5.60
C VAL A 398 -21.10 7.32 4.73
N LEU A 399 -19.99 7.82 5.27
CA LEU A 399 -18.73 7.89 4.54
C LEU A 399 -18.17 6.50 4.20
N ALA A 400 -18.29 5.53 5.11
CA ALA A 400 -17.89 4.15 4.86
C ALA A 400 -18.76 3.48 3.78
N MET A 401 -20.07 3.70 3.79
CA MET A 401 -20.99 3.21 2.75
C MET A 401 -20.68 3.84 1.38
N LEU A 402 -20.40 5.14 1.33
CA LEU A 402 -20.00 5.82 0.10
C LEU A 402 -18.68 5.24 -0.44
N ALA A 403 -17.64 5.13 0.39
CA ALA A 403 -16.37 4.56 -0.01
C ALA A 403 -16.52 3.09 -0.47
N GLY A 404 -17.28 2.28 0.28
CA GLY A 404 -17.59 0.90 -0.08
C GLY A 404 -18.35 0.79 -1.40
N GLY A 405 -19.32 1.67 -1.66
CA GLY A 405 -20.05 1.76 -2.94
C GLY A 405 -19.11 2.05 -4.12
N PHE A 406 -18.20 3.01 -3.96
CA PHE A 406 -17.16 3.28 -4.97
C PHE A 406 -16.21 2.08 -5.16
N THR A 407 -15.87 1.36 -4.10
CA THR A 407 -15.05 0.14 -4.19
C THR A 407 -15.76 -0.97 -4.96
N ILE A 408 -17.03 -1.21 -4.66
CA ILE A 408 -17.84 -2.19 -5.40
C ILE A 408 -17.94 -1.81 -6.88
N ALA A 409 -18.19 -0.54 -7.18
CA ALA A 409 -18.24 -0.04 -8.56
C ALA A 409 -16.89 -0.21 -9.27
N ARG A 410 -15.78 0.10 -8.59
CA ARG A 410 -14.43 -0.07 -9.15
C ARG A 410 -14.06 -1.55 -9.36
N ASN A 411 -14.39 -2.44 -8.44
CA ASN A 411 -14.20 -3.88 -8.62
C ASN A 411 -14.94 -4.40 -9.86
N HIS A 412 -16.10 -3.83 -10.18
CA HIS A 412 -16.85 -4.20 -11.38
C HIS A 412 -16.09 -3.91 -12.67
N ILE A 413 -15.32 -2.82 -12.71
CA ILE A 413 -14.45 -2.48 -13.85
C ILE A 413 -13.39 -3.57 -14.08
N TYR A 414 -12.86 -4.17 -13.02
CA TYR A 414 -11.86 -5.24 -13.10
C TYR A 414 -12.43 -6.62 -13.52
N ARG A 415 -13.74 -6.76 -13.73
CA ARG A 415 -14.33 -8.01 -14.22
C ARG A 415 -14.05 -8.28 -15.69
N ASN A 416 -13.75 -7.27 -16.48
CA ASN A 416 -13.58 -7.36 -17.92
C ASN A 416 -12.40 -6.49 -18.35
N GLU A 417 -11.48 -7.06 -19.15
CA GLU A 417 -10.32 -6.30 -19.65
C GLU A 417 -10.71 -5.11 -20.51
N ILE A 418 -11.73 -5.24 -21.35
CA ILE A 418 -12.21 -4.13 -22.19
C ILE A 418 -12.68 -3.01 -21.30
N ALA A 419 -13.53 -3.29 -20.30
CA ALA A 419 -14.05 -2.28 -19.38
C ALA A 419 -12.91 -1.58 -18.61
N LEU A 420 -11.87 -2.34 -18.17
CA LEU A 420 -10.72 -1.78 -17.48
C LEU A 420 -9.95 -0.80 -18.36
N TRP A 421 -9.67 -1.20 -19.60
CA TRP A 421 -8.88 -0.34 -20.49
C TRP A 421 -9.69 0.81 -21.08
N GLU A 422 -11.00 0.66 -21.29
CA GLU A 422 -11.91 1.78 -21.66
C GLU A 422 -11.96 2.84 -20.55
N ASP A 423 -12.09 2.43 -19.26
CA ASP A 423 -12.00 3.35 -18.12
C ASP A 423 -10.62 4.02 -18.05
N THR A 424 -9.57 3.23 -18.29
CA THR A 424 -8.18 3.71 -18.25
C THR A 424 -7.92 4.77 -19.31
N VAL A 425 -8.25 4.53 -20.58
CA VAL A 425 -7.98 5.51 -21.66
C VAL A 425 -8.85 6.75 -21.53
N LYS A 426 -10.05 6.65 -20.95
CA LYS A 426 -10.90 7.81 -20.63
C LYS A 426 -10.23 8.72 -19.59
N LYS A 427 -9.53 8.15 -18.60
CA LYS A 427 -8.84 8.90 -17.54
C LYS A 427 -7.40 9.27 -17.90
N SER A 428 -6.78 8.55 -18.84
CA SER A 428 -5.41 8.72 -19.32
C SER A 428 -5.38 8.83 -20.85
N PRO A 429 -5.95 9.89 -21.45
CA PRO A 429 -6.13 9.98 -22.90
C PRO A 429 -4.84 10.16 -23.69
N ASN A 430 -3.72 10.56 -23.06
CA ASN A 430 -2.44 10.80 -23.73
C ASN A 430 -1.43 9.67 -23.53
N LYS A 431 -1.88 8.51 -22.99
CA LYS A 431 -0.99 7.38 -22.71
C LYS A 431 -1.12 6.27 -23.75
N ALA A 432 -0.17 6.16 -24.66
CA ALA A 432 -0.17 5.19 -25.77
C ALA A 432 -0.34 3.73 -25.28
N ARG A 433 0.27 3.37 -24.12
CA ARG A 433 0.18 2.03 -23.55
C ARG A 433 -1.27 1.63 -23.25
N GLY A 434 -2.08 2.54 -22.72
CA GLY A 434 -3.50 2.28 -22.43
C GLY A 434 -4.27 1.88 -23.69
N TYR A 435 -4.09 2.61 -24.80
CA TYR A 435 -4.72 2.29 -26.08
C TYR A 435 -4.19 1.01 -26.71
N ASN A 436 -2.88 0.70 -26.57
CA ASN A 436 -2.34 -0.59 -27.00
C ASN A 436 -3.01 -1.75 -26.26
N ASN A 437 -3.17 -1.63 -24.95
CA ASN A 437 -3.76 -2.69 -24.14
C ASN A 437 -5.28 -2.81 -24.38
N LEU A 438 -5.97 -1.70 -24.61
CA LEU A 438 -7.38 -1.71 -25.05
C LEU A 438 -7.52 -2.42 -26.40
N GLY A 439 -6.62 -2.11 -27.36
CA GLY A 439 -6.58 -2.79 -28.65
C GLY A 439 -6.37 -4.29 -28.51
N TYR A 440 -5.51 -4.71 -27.58
CA TYR A 440 -5.26 -6.12 -27.30
C TYR A 440 -6.49 -6.81 -26.69
N ALA A 441 -7.16 -6.15 -25.76
CA ALA A 441 -8.42 -6.65 -25.17
C ALA A 441 -9.52 -6.82 -26.24
N TYR A 442 -9.68 -5.86 -27.16
CA TYR A 442 -10.59 -5.99 -28.30
C TYR A 442 -10.19 -7.11 -29.26
N PHE A 443 -8.89 -7.25 -29.51
CA PHE A 443 -8.36 -8.33 -30.37
C PHE A 443 -8.71 -9.72 -29.84
N LEU A 444 -8.47 -9.95 -28.53
CA LEU A 444 -8.83 -11.21 -27.86
C LEU A 444 -10.36 -11.48 -27.88
N ALA A 445 -11.17 -10.43 -27.86
CA ALA A 445 -12.62 -10.53 -27.96
C ALA A 445 -13.13 -10.70 -29.44
N GLY A 446 -12.23 -10.80 -30.43
CA GLY A 446 -12.58 -10.90 -31.84
C GLY A 446 -13.13 -9.59 -32.45
N ARG A 447 -13.04 -8.47 -31.73
CA ARG A 447 -13.47 -7.13 -32.18
C ARG A 447 -12.34 -6.43 -32.94
N TYR A 448 -11.96 -6.99 -34.10
CA TYR A 448 -10.73 -6.58 -34.81
C TYR A 448 -10.76 -5.12 -35.29
N ASP A 449 -11.91 -4.60 -35.71
CA ASP A 449 -12.02 -3.20 -36.15
C ASP A 449 -11.84 -2.21 -35.00
N ASP A 450 -12.35 -2.54 -33.81
CA ASP A 450 -12.11 -1.76 -32.58
C ASP A 450 -10.64 -1.84 -32.16
N ALA A 451 -10.03 -3.01 -32.27
CA ALA A 451 -8.60 -3.20 -31.98
C ALA A 451 -7.73 -2.34 -32.91
N ILE A 452 -8.02 -2.35 -34.20
CA ILE A 452 -7.32 -1.52 -35.22
C ILE A 452 -7.43 -0.03 -34.86
N ARG A 453 -8.62 0.45 -34.48
CA ARG A 453 -8.81 1.85 -34.06
C ARG A 453 -7.98 2.20 -32.83
N ALA A 454 -7.98 1.33 -31.82
CA ALA A 454 -7.23 1.55 -30.58
C ALA A 454 -5.72 1.55 -30.83
N TYR A 455 -5.18 0.60 -31.63
CA TYR A 455 -3.75 0.57 -31.98
C TYR A 455 -3.31 1.78 -32.80
N LYS A 456 -4.14 2.25 -33.75
CA LYS A 456 -3.87 3.49 -34.48
C LYS A 456 -3.78 4.67 -33.51
N LYS A 457 -4.71 4.77 -32.56
CA LYS A 457 -4.67 5.82 -31.54
C LYS A 457 -3.40 5.75 -30.67
N ALA A 458 -2.95 4.56 -30.29
CA ALA A 458 -1.67 4.36 -29.59
C ALA A 458 -0.49 4.90 -30.41
N LEU A 459 -0.47 4.66 -31.74
CA LEU A 459 0.59 5.11 -32.65
C LEU A 459 0.51 6.61 -32.97
N GLU A 460 -0.69 7.21 -32.96
CA GLU A 460 -0.84 8.68 -33.02
C GLU A 460 -0.18 9.36 -31.83
N ILE A 461 -0.34 8.80 -30.61
CA ILE A 461 0.25 9.33 -29.38
C ILE A 461 1.76 9.06 -29.33
N ASN A 462 2.19 7.86 -29.72
CA ASN A 462 3.59 7.46 -29.77
C ASN A 462 3.90 6.67 -31.05
N PRO A 463 4.40 7.34 -32.10
CA PRO A 463 4.74 6.67 -33.37
C PRO A 463 5.80 5.56 -33.25
N ASN A 464 6.62 5.61 -32.20
CA ASN A 464 7.68 4.63 -31.94
C ASN A 464 7.24 3.45 -31.06
N HIS A 465 5.94 3.28 -30.80
CA HIS A 465 5.42 2.19 -29.96
C HIS A 465 5.43 0.86 -30.73
N THR A 466 6.54 0.12 -30.65
CA THR A 466 6.78 -1.11 -31.42
C THR A 466 5.70 -2.18 -31.20
N LEU A 467 5.26 -2.39 -29.95
CA LEU A 467 4.19 -3.36 -29.65
C LEU A 467 2.87 -3.00 -30.33
N ALA A 468 2.47 -1.73 -30.32
CA ALA A 468 1.24 -1.30 -30.97
C ALA A 468 1.30 -1.49 -32.51
N ARG A 469 2.48 -1.29 -33.11
CA ARG A 469 2.70 -1.52 -34.55
C ARG A 469 2.54 -3.00 -34.90
N ASN A 470 3.21 -3.89 -34.16
CA ASN A 470 3.14 -5.34 -34.37
C ASN A 470 1.69 -5.86 -34.15
N ASN A 471 1.03 -5.38 -33.10
CA ASN A 471 -0.35 -5.75 -32.78
C ASN A 471 -1.33 -5.27 -33.86
N LEU A 472 -1.11 -4.08 -34.42
CA LEU A 472 -1.92 -3.54 -35.53
C LEU A 472 -1.82 -4.43 -36.77
N GLU A 473 -0.63 -4.87 -37.12
CA GLU A 473 -0.42 -5.81 -38.26
C GLU A 473 -1.14 -7.15 -38.03
N MET A 474 -1.07 -7.67 -36.79
CA MET A 474 -1.80 -8.90 -36.44
C MET A 474 -3.33 -8.71 -36.56
N ALA A 475 -3.84 -7.58 -36.09
CA ALA A 475 -5.26 -7.26 -36.17
C ALA A 475 -5.76 -7.15 -37.63
N TYR A 476 -4.98 -6.52 -38.52
CA TYR A 476 -5.29 -6.47 -39.97
C TYR A 476 -5.30 -7.85 -40.62
N LYS A 477 -4.33 -8.72 -40.27
CA LYS A 477 -4.29 -10.10 -40.80
C LYS A 477 -5.50 -10.91 -40.33
N ALA A 478 -5.90 -10.74 -39.06
CA ALA A 478 -7.07 -11.42 -38.50
C ALA A 478 -8.41 -10.92 -39.07
N SER A 479 -8.55 -9.61 -39.26
CA SER A 479 -9.75 -9.00 -39.84
C SER A 479 -10.00 -9.45 -41.31
N LYS A 480 -8.92 -9.65 -42.10
CA LYS A 480 -9.03 -10.14 -43.50
C LYS A 480 -9.38 -11.63 -43.64
N ARG A 481 -9.23 -12.43 -42.56
CA ARG A 481 -9.51 -13.87 -42.58
C ARG A 481 -10.94 -14.22 -42.16
N ARG A 482 -11.70 -13.22 -41.79
CA ARG A 482 -13.13 -13.28 -41.47
C ARG A 482 -13.97 -12.91 -42.69
#